data_46c07e8b0de4739e27aea965b60bc472
#
_entry.id   46c07e8b0de4739e27aea965b60bc472
#
_cell.length_a   1.000
_cell.length_b   1.000
_cell.length_c   1.000
_cell.angle_alpha   90.00
_cell.angle_beta   90.00
_cell.angle_gamma   90.00
#
_symmetry.space_group_name_H-M   'P 1'
#
loop_
_entity.id
_entity.type
_entity.pdbx_description
1 polymer ?
#
loop_
_entity_poly.entity_id
_entity_poly.type
_entity_poly.pdbx_seq_one_letter_code
_entity_poly.pdbx_strand_id
1 'polypeptide(L)'
;MKKKSCIILTAAMVLMMSFSALAGVWKNDAKGWWYENADGSYLRNGWNWADGNNDGVSESYYFQNDGYLVTNTTVEGYQVNGDGAWVVNGAVQTRGAAVLGAQVNDSVFSRSGSKKGLATRDTLLDATSVKDLGVTHIIYNFTNYEQNFMTNFRNTKAQGVSVTAIILNTPRNNPEPQSLPAGISGQEANYYGFNVASQEGIDATTRLANRFASLYKDSIDNWVIGNEVNYPNAWNFTPHNGIANYADQYATAFRIWYNAIKQNNPSANVYIPFDYVWTEHSPATGYYKAKDLLQLLNERLRDTDYGIAWHPYPEGLADPNFEDDGKAVNNENSPIINMKNINVLTDYLQRAEYLSPSGKVRHLILSEQGFNATNEDIQADQIAKAYNIAKNNPYIEAFFLAREYDQPGEMHNVNGALQEMHFGLKEAYERGGRPRKAYSVYKGLQ
;
A
#
# COMPACT_ATOMS: atom_id res chain seq x y z
N MET A 1 -60.71 30.95 31.93
CA MET A 1 -59.36 30.60 32.39
C MET A 1 -58.70 29.75 31.30
N LYS A 2 -57.83 30.34 30.47
CA LYS A 2 -57.10 29.67 29.41
C LYS A 2 -55.70 29.28 29.93
N LYS A 3 -55.43 27.97 30.07
CA LYS A 3 -54.09 27.44 30.38
C LYS A 3 -53.23 27.55 29.13
N LYS A 4 -52.15 28.32 29.18
CA LYS A 4 -51.11 28.36 28.19
C LYS A 4 -50.15 27.22 28.50
N SER A 5 -50.06 26.19 27.60
CA SER A 5 -49.00 25.18 27.63
C SER A 5 -47.71 25.78 27.05
N CYS A 6 -46.70 25.84 27.87
CA CYS A 6 -45.34 26.23 27.44
C CYS A 6 -44.64 24.98 26.93
N ILE A 7 -44.37 24.92 25.64
CA ILE A 7 -43.56 23.88 25.03
C ILE A 7 -42.11 24.33 25.18
N ILE A 8 -41.36 23.65 26.05
CA ILE A 8 -39.91 23.82 26.18
C ILE A 8 -39.26 23.01 25.05
N LEU A 9 -38.75 23.72 24.04
CA LEU A 9 -37.94 23.13 22.98
C LEU A 9 -36.51 22.98 23.54
N THR A 10 -36.16 21.79 23.97
CA THR A 10 -34.77 21.44 24.32
C THR A 10 -34.01 21.28 23.00
N ALA A 11 -33.27 22.32 22.60
CA ALA A 11 -32.27 22.22 21.56
C ALA A 11 -31.11 21.37 22.10
N ALA A 12 -30.99 20.14 21.62
CA ALA A 12 -29.79 19.33 21.82
C ALA A 12 -28.67 19.99 21.01
N MET A 13 -27.82 20.72 21.69
CA MET A 13 -26.56 21.23 21.15
C MET A 13 -25.63 20.02 20.99
N VAL A 14 -25.57 19.46 19.79
CA VAL A 14 -24.52 18.52 19.42
C VAL A 14 -23.23 19.33 19.42
N LEU A 15 -22.43 19.22 20.49
CA LEU A 15 -21.04 19.65 20.49
C LEU A 15 -20.33 18.75 19.43
N MET A 16 -20.16 19.27 18.23
CA MET A 16 -19.10 18.80 17.36
C MET A 16 -17.78 19.15 18.05
N MET A 17 -17.25 18.22 18.83
CA MET A 17 -15.83 18.25 19.17
C MET A 17 -15.08 18.02 17.87
N SER A 18 -14.70 19.09 17.20
CA SER A 18 -13.57 19.08 16.29
C SER A 18 -12.37 18.65 17.14
N PHE A 19 -11.98 17.38 17.03
CA PHE A 19 -10.65 16.99 17.45
C PHE A 19 -9.68 17.69 16.49
N SER A 20 -9.28 18.90 16.87
CA SER A 20 -8.03 19.44 16.39
C SER A 20 -6.99 18.37 16.73
N ALA A 21 -6.22 17.90 15.75
CA ALA A 21 -4.98 17.20 16.04
C ALA A 21 -4.23 18.11 17.00
N LEU A 22 -4.06 17.67 18.24
CA LEU A 22 -3.37 18.47 19.25
C LEU A 22 -1.91 18.49 18.80
N ALA A 23 -1.53 19.55 18.10
CA ALA A 23 -0.14 19.85 17.83
C ALA A 23 0.58 19.91 19.17
N GLY A 24 1.78 19.35 19.24
CA GLY A 24 2.61 19.51 20.41
C GLY A 24 3.05 20.97 20.56
N VAL A 25 3.83 21.26 21.57
CA VAL A 25 4.31 22.60 21.85
C VAL A 25 5.82 22.63 22.05
N TRP A 26 6.45 23.65 21.51
CA TRP A 26 7.86 23.94 21.80
C TRP A 26 8.05 24.37 23.24
N LYS A 27 9.03 23.81 23.93
CA LYS A 27 9.47 24.14 25.25
C LYS A 27 10.97 24.36 25.30
N ASN A 28 11.46 25.14 26.25
CA ASN A 28 12.87 25.35 26.44
C ASN A 28 13.26 25.50 27.91
N ASP A 29 14.50 25.19 28.19
CA ASP A 29 15.18 25.46 29.47
C ASP A 29 16.62 25.90 29.23
N ALA A 30 17.43 25.90 30.29
CA ALA A 30 18.85 26.32 30.21
C ALA A 30 19.71 25.39 29.31
N LYS A 31 19.24 24.19 28.98
CA LYS A 31 19.94 23.22 28.15
C LYS A 31 19.57 23.36 26.66
N GLY A 32 18.34 23.74 26.34
CA GLY A 32 17.89 23.91 24.96
C GLY A 32 16.40 23.76 24.77
N TRP A 33 16.01 23.56 23.51
CA TRP A 33 14.62 23.38 23.08
C TRP A 33 14.27 21.92 22.98
N TRP A 34 13.00 21.56 23.28
CA TRP A 34 12.38 20.26 22.95
C TRP A 34 10.94 20.46 22.51
N TYR A 35 10.37 19.44 21.89
CA TYR A 35 8.96 19.45 21.44
C TYR A 35 8.15 18.44 22.23
N GLU A 36 7.18 18.91 23.01
CA GLU A 36 6.29 18.09 23.82
C GLU A 36 5.00 17.81 23.05
N ASN A 37 4.68 16.53 22.85
CA ASN A 37 3.43 16.09 22.26
C ASN A 37 2.25 16.33 23.20
N ALA A 38 1.02 16.29 22.65
CA ALA A 38 -0.20 16.49 23.41
C ALA A 38 -0.44 15.48 24.55
N ASP A 39 0.15 14.30 24.46
CA ASP A 39 0.08 13.25 25.47
C ASP A 39 1.17 13.37 26.56
N GLY A 40 1.97 14.42 26.51
CA GLY A 40 3.07 14.67 27.44
C GLY A 40 4.37 13.93 27.13
N SER A 41 4.41 13.12 26.06
CA SER A 41 5.65 12.59 25.54
C SER A 41 6.41 13.68 24.78
N TYR A 42 7.68 13.43 24.43
CA TYR A 42 8.48 14.40 23.65
C TYR A 42 9.25 13.70 22.53
N LEU A 43 9.52 14.46 21.46
CA LEU A 43 10.27 13.98 20.32
C LEU A 43 11.74 13.74 20.71
N ARG A 44 12.33 12.64 20.20
CA ARG A 44 13.72 12.24 20.48
C ARG A 44 14.21 11.22 19.46
N ASN A 45 15.52 10.92 19.52
CA ASN A 45 16.16 9.84 18.76
C ASN A 45 16.07 10.01 17.24
N GLY A 46 16.45 11.18 16.71
CA GLY A 46 16.59 11.36 15.28
C GLY A 46 15.69 12.41 14.66
N TRP A 47 15.47 12.28 13.34
CA TRP A 47 14.67 13.22 12.56
C TRP A 47 13.19 13.05 12.80
N ASN A 48 12.51 14.15 13.13
CA ASN A 48 11.07 14.19 13.34
C ASN A 48 10.45 15.40 12.64
N TRP A 49 9.24 15.23 12.11
CA TRP A 49 8.45 16.32 11.55
C TRP A 49 7.52 16.88 12.62
N ALA A 50 7.55 18.18 12.79
CA ALA A 50 6.69 18.88 13.75
C ALA A 50 6.16 20.18 13.14
N ASP A 51 4.84 20.40 13.23
CA ASP A 51 4.21 21.68 12.97
C ASP A 51 4.28 22.52 14.25
N GLY A 52 5.37 23.24 14.40
CA GLY A 52 5.69 23.93 15.63
C GLY A 52 4.99 25.27 15.79
N ASN A 53 4.43 25.82 14.74
CA ASN A 53 3.75 27.13 14.70
C ASN A 53 2.23 27.00 14.44
N ASN A 54 1.74 25.77 14.23
CA ASN A 54 0.34 25.43 13.93
C ASN A 54 -0.19 26.11 12.65
N ASP A 55 0.67 26.26 11.63
CA ASP A 55 0.27 26.83 10.35
C ASP A 55 -0.18 25.75 9.33
N GLY A 56 -0.14 24.48 9.73
CA GLY A 56 -0.49 23.36 8.90
C GLY A 56 0.69 22.85 8.06
N VAL A 57 1.90 23.36 8.30
CA VAL A 57 3.13 22.93 7.66
C VAL A 57 4.10 22.43 8.72
N SER A 58 4.65 21.24 8.54
CA SER A 58 5.67 20.71 9.45
C SER A 58 7.05 20.92 8.88
N GLU A 59 8.00 21.30 9.71
CA GLU A 59 9.42 21.31 9.44
C GLU A 59 10.07 20.06 10.00
N SER A 60 11.20 19.65 9.44
CA SER A 60 11.97 18.52 9.94
C SER A 60 13.06 18.96 10.90
N TYR A 61 13.07 18.36 12.09
CA TYR A 61 13.98 18.68 13.18
C TYR A 61 14.69 17.40 13.66
N TYR A 62 15.96 17.55 14.09
CA TYR A 62 16.68 16.44 14.70
C TYR A 62 16.72 16.58 16.22
N PHE A 63 16.24 15.56 16.93
CA PHE A 63 16.26 15.51 18.39
C PHE A 63 17.26 14.47 18.89
N GLN A 64 18.04 14.84 19.90
CA GLN A 64 18.96 13.93 20.56
C GLN A 64 18.20 12.84 21.35
N ASN A 65 18.96 11.87 21.90
CA ASN A 65 18.38 10.78 22.69
C ASN A 65 17.65 11.29 23.97
N ASP A 66 18.08 12.43 24.50
CA ASP A 66 17.50 13.08 25.65
C ASP A 66 16.38 14.07 25.29
N GLY A 67 16.02 14.16 24.00
CA GLY A 67 14.91 14.95 23.49
C GLY A 67 15.25 16.40 23.14
N TYR A 68 16.48 16.86 23.32
CA TYR A 68 16.84 18.22 22.96
C TYR A 68 17.10 18.40 21.47
N LEU A 69 16.62 19.52 20.93
CA LEU A 69 16.77 19.93 19.55
C LEU A 69 18.23 20.23 19.22
N VAL A 70 18.69 19.76 18.08
CA VAL A 70 19.98 20.12 17.50
C VAL A 70 19.83 21.34 16.60
N THR A 71 20.74 22.33 16.73
CA THR A 71 20.70 23.58 15.96
C THR A 71 22.08 23.91 15.38
N ASN A 72 22.14 24.72 14.30
CA ASN A 72 23.34 25.31 13.73
C ASN A 72 24.47 24.29 13.44
N THR A 73 24.18 23.14 12.89
CA THR A 73 25.19 22.10 12.65
C THR A 73 24.80 21.21 11.44
N THR A 74 25.64 20.22 11.18
CA THR A 74 25.33 19.16 10.24
C THR A 74 25.13 17.85 11.00
N VAL A 75 24.00 17.18 10.80
CA VAL A 75 23.67 15.88 11.40
C VAL A 75 23.45 14.87 10.28
N GLU A 76 24.18 13.75 10.31
CA GLU A 76 24.05 12.67 9.30
C GLU A 76 24.15 13.16 7.84
N GLY A 77 24.94 14.24 7.62
CA GLY A 77 25.12 14.86 6.30
C GLY A 77 24.09 15.93 5.92
N TYR A 78 23.11 16.18 6.77
CA TYR A 78 22.06 17.20 6.55
C TYR A 78 22.33 18.46 7.37
N GLN A 79 22.21 19.63 6.73
CA GLN A 79 22.38 20.92 7.42
C GLN A 79 21.15 21.27 8.25
N VAL A 80 21.40 21.76 9.47
CA VAL A 80 20.37 22.24 10.39
C VAL A 80 20.64 23.73 10.65
N ASN A 81 19.63 24.58 10.47
CA ASN A 81 19.73 26.03 10.68
C ASN A 81 19.70 26.42 12.17
N GLY A 82 19.69 27.74 12.45
CA GLY A 82 19.64 28.29 13.81
C GLY A 82 18.37 27.93 14.58
N ASP A 83 17.26 27.73 13.88
CA ASP A 83 15.97 27.33 14.44
C ASP A 83 15.82 25.83 14.59
N GLY A 84 16.86 25.05 14.22
CA GLY A 84 16.86 23.60 14.29
C GLY A 84 16.22 22.90 13.09
N ALA A 85 15.73 23.63 12.11
CA ALA A 85 15.09 23.06 10.93
C ALA A 85 16.11 22.58 9.90
N TRP A 86 15.83 21.42 9.30
CA TRP A 86 16.60 20.92 8.17
C TRP A 86 16.53 21.87 6.96
N VAL A 87 17.70 22.17 6.38
CA VAL A 87 17.80 23.03 5.19
C VAL A 87 18.55 22.35 4.06
N VAL A 88 18.10 22.61 2.83
CA VAL A 88 18.78 22.23 1.60
C VAL A 88 18.95 23.47 0.73
N ASN A 89 20.17 23.79 0.35
CA ASN A 89 20.48 25.00 -0.43
C ASN A 89 19.92 26.29 0.20
N GLY A 90 19.90 26.36 1.54
CA GLY A 90 19.39 27.52 2.29
C GLY A 90 17.86 27.55 2.47
N ALA A 91 17.11 26.64 1.89
CA ALA A 91 15.67 26.54 2.06
C ALA A 91 15.30 25.50 3.14
N VAL A 92 14.44 25.89 4.08
CA VAL A 92 13.88 24.97 5.09
C VAL A 92 13.06 23.89 4.40
N GLN A 93 13.27 22.65 4.81
CA GLN A 93 12.51 21.54 4.29
C GLN A 93 11.22 21.39 5.06
N THR A 94 10.09 21.46 4.34
CA THR A 94 8.75 21.45 4.92
C THR A 94 7.89 20.36 4.29
N ARG A 95 6.88 19.91 5.02
CA ARG A 95 5.76 19.14 4.49
C ARG A 95 4.44 19.69 5.03
N GLY A 96 3.40 19.70 4.20
CA GLY A 96 2.06 20.06 4.67
C GLY A 96 1.62 19.13 5.81
N ALA A 97 0.84 19.67 6.76
CA ALA A 97 0.22 18.84 7.78
C ALA A 97 -0.51 17.69 7.09
N ALA A 98 -0.28 16.50 7.61
CA ALA A 98 -1.09 15.37 7.21
C ALA A 98 -2.54 15.69 7.56
N VAL A 99 -3.36 15.99 6.58
CA VAL A 99 -4.81 16.04 6.79
C VAL A 99 -5.17 14.67 7.36
N LEU A 100 -5.61 14.63 8.61
CA LEU A 100 -6.11 13.40 9.21
C LEU A 100 -7.16 12.85 8.26
N GLY A 101 -6.97 11.62 7.80
CA GLY A 101 -7.87 11.01 6.83
C GLY A 101 -9.30 11.01 7.32
N ALA A 102 -10.24 10.89 6.41
CA ALA A 102 -11.65 10.67 6.72
C ALA A 102 -11.79 9.50 7.70
N GLN A 103 -12.88 9.48 8.45
CA GLN A 103 -13.12 8.45 9.47
C GLN A 103 -12.89 7.05 8.94
N VAL A 104 -12.18 6.26 9.73
CA VAL A 104 -11.95 4.84 9.49
C VAL A 104 -13.29 4.11 9.36
N ASN A 105 -13.50 3.44 8.24
CA ASN A 105 -14.69 2.60 8.02
C ASN A 105 -14.28 1.14 7.82
N ASP A 106 -14.14 0.41 8.91
CA ASP A 106 -13.82 -1.02 8.90
C ASP A 106 -15.00 -1.92 8.46
N SER A 107 -16.16 -1.33 8.11
CA SER A 107 -17.38 -2.10 7.81
C SER A 107 -17.46 -2.58 6.35
N VAL A 108 -16.62 -2.06 5.47
CA VAL A 108 -16.75 -2.24 4.02
C VAL A 108 -16.27 -3.60 3.53
N PHE A 109 -15.35 -4.24 4.25
CA PHE A 109 -14.86 -5.56 3.90
C PHE A 109 -15.52 -6.62 4.79
N SER A 110 -16.37 -7.45 4.18
CA SER A 110 -16.84 -8.67 4.83
C SER A 110 -15.72 -9.71 4.76
N ARG A 111 -15.18 -10.12 5.92
CA ARG A 111 -14.27 -11.25 6.02
C ARG A 111 -14.99 -12.60 5.83
N SER A 112 -16.30 -12.56 5.58
CA SER A 112 -17.15 -13.70 5.26
C SER A 112 -17.54 -13.67 3.78
N GLY A 113 -17.42 -14.80 3.10
CA GLY A 113 -17.78 -14.93 1.68
C GLY A 113 -16.64 -15.51 0.83
N SER A 114 -16.83 -15.54 -0.46
CA SER A 114 -15.81 -15.99 -1.39
C SER A 114 -14.67 -14.97 -1.46
N LYS A 115 -13.43 -15.46 -1.36
CA LYS A 115 -12.21 -14.66 -1.48
C LYS A 115 -11.59 -14.75 -2.88
N LYS A 116 -12.31 -15.33 -3.80
CA LYS A 116 -11.86 -15.69 -5.13
C LYS A 116 -11.64 -14.46 -5.98
N GLY A 117 -10.40 -14.20 -6.33
CA GLY A 117 -9.96 -13.01 -7.07
C GLY A 117 -9.12 -13.35 -8.30
N LEU A 118 -9.07 -12.45 -9.25
CA LEU A 118 -8.33 -12.61 -10.49
C LEU A 118 -7.70 -11.29 -10.94
N ALA A 119 -6.43 -11.35 -11.33
CA ALA A 119 -5.80 -10.25 -12.05
C ALA A 119 -6.25 -10.28 -13.52
N THR A 120 -6.83 -9.17 -13.96
CA THR A 120 -7.38 -9.02 -15.30
C THR A 120 -6.41 -8.30 -16.23
N ARG A 121 -6.50 -8.58 -17.53
CA ARG A 121 -5.69 -7.88 -18.54
C ARG A 121 -6.12 -6.42 -18.70
N ASP A 122 -5.17 -5.59 -19.13
CA ASP A 122 -5.32 -4.14 -19.32
C ASP A 122 -6.49 -3.74 -20.25
N THR A 123 -6.87 -4.58 -21.18
CA THR A 123 -7.83 -4.22 -22.23
C THR A 123 -9.14 -4.99 -22.21
N LEU A 124 -9.23 -6.05 -21.41
CA LEU A 124 -10.38 -6.95 -21.42
C LEU A 124 -10.75 -7.34 -19.99
N LEU A 125 -11.65 -6.55 -19.39
CA LEU A 125 -12.49 -7.05 -18.33
C LEU A 125 -13.44 -8.05 -18.98
N ASP A 126 -12.98 -9.32 -19.13
CA ASP A 126 -13.83 -10.36 -19.67
C ASP A 126 -14.87 -10.75 -18.64
N ALA A 127 -16.02 -10.07 -18.69
CA ALA A 127 -17.14 -10.32 -17.81
C ALA A 127 -17.60 -11.80 -17.86
N THR A 128 -17.35 -12.47 -18.96
CA THR A 128 -17.68 -13.88 -19.13
C THR A 128 -16.76 -14.76 -18.30
N SER A 129 -15.46 -14.55 -18.33
CA SER A 129 -14.51 -15.31 -17.50
C SER A 129 -14.69 -15.05 -16.01
N VAL A 130 -14.88 -13.81 -15.60
CA VAL A 130 -15.19 -13.43 -14.21
C VAL A 130 -16.41 -14.21 -13.73
N LYS A 131 -17.50 -14.21 -14.51
CA LYS A 131 -18.72 -14.93 -14.18
C LYS A 131 -18.54 -16.45 -14.23
N ASP A 132 -17.90 -16.95 -15.27
CA ASP A 132 -17.69 -18.41 -15.46
C ASP A 132 -16.84 -19.01 -14.35
N LEU A 133 -15.80 -18.30 -13.91
CA LEU A 133 -14.93 -18.71 -12.80
C LEU A 133 -15.57 -18.53 -11.42
N GLY A 134 -16.68 -17.79 -11.31
CA GLY A 134 -17.30 -17.43 -10.02
C GLY A 134 -16.41 -16.51 -9.19
N VAL A 135 -15.67 -15.63 -9.84
CA VAL A 135 -14.78 -14.66 -9.20
C VAL A 135 -15.60 -13.54 -8.56
N THR A 136 -15.26 -13.18 -7.32
CA THR A 136 -15.94 -12.13 -6.55
C THR A 136 -15.09 -10.86 -6.42
N HIS A 137 -13.82 -10.92 -6.83
CA HIS A 137 -12.86 -9.82 -6.75
C HIS A 137 -12.03 -9.78 -8.03
N ILE A 138 -11.85 -8.59 -8.59
CA ILE A 138 -10.87 -8.36 -9.66
C ILE A 138 -9.81 -7.36 -9.20
N ILE A 139 -8.60 -7.49 -9.73
CA ILE A 139 -7.53 -6.54 -9.54
C ILE A 139 -7.00 -6.08 -10.89
N TYR A 140 -6.72 -4.79 -10.99
CA TYR A 140 -6.30 -4.15 -12.22
C TYR A 140 -5.11 -3.21 -11.99
N ASN A 141 -4.10 -3.29 -12.86
CA ASN A 141 -2.91 -2.45 -12.82
C ASN A 141 -3.11 -1.19 -13.67
N PHE A 142 -3.15 -0.03 -13.03
CA PHE A 142 -3.18 1.26 -13.71
C PHE A 142 -1.77 1.66 -14.15
N THR A 143 -1.42 1.35 -15.39
CA THR A 143 -0.14 1.69 -16.04
C THR A 143 -0.28 2.76 -17.12
N ASN A 144 -1.51 3.11 -17.49
CA ASN A 144 -1.81 4.05 -18.56
C ASN A 144 -2.92 5.00 -18.14
N TYR A 145 -2.53 6.23 -17.83
CA TYR A 145 -3.44 7.28 -17.34
C TYR A 145 -4.43 7.83 -18.37
N GLU A 146 -4.24 7.55 -19.67
CA GLU A 146 -5.18 8.00 -20.71
C GLU A 146 -6.41 7.11 -20.84
N GLN A 147 -6.34 5.85 -20.38
CA GLN A 147 -7.45 4.93 -20.49
C GLN A 147 -8.50 5.23 -19.42
N ASN A 148 -9.77 5.17 -19.82
CA ASN A 148 -10.89 5.35 -18.94
C ASN A 148 -11.66 4.04 -18.77
N PHE A 149 -11.45 3.37 -17.64
CA PHE A 149 -12.09 2.09 -17.30
C PHE A 149 -13.37 2.23 -16.46
N MET A 150 -13.83 3.44 -16.22
CA MET A 150 -14.94 3.71 -15.31
C MET A 150 -16.19 2.89 -15.67
N THR A 151 -16.54 2.82 -16.94
CA THR A 151 -17.72 2.05 -17.40
C THR A 151 -17.51 0.55 -17.15
N ASN A 152 -16.31 0.02 -17.46
CA ASN A 152 -15.99 -1.39 -17.25
C ASN A 152 -16.06 -1.76 -15.78
N PHE A 153 -15.48 -0.95 -14.88
CA PHE A 153 -15.52 -1.18 -13.45
C PHE A 153 -16.93 -1.08 -12.87
N ARG A 154 -17.74 -0.10 -13.31
CA ARG A 154 -19.15 -0.02 -12.92
C ARG A 154 -19.95 -1.25 -13.35
N ASN A 155 -19.74 -1.73 -14.56
CA ASN A 155 -20.38 -2.93 -15.05
C ASN A 155 -19.94 -4.18 -14.27
N THR A 156 -18.69 -4.25 -13.86
CA THR A 156 -18.16 -5.32 -13.02
C THR A 156 -18.78 -5.28 -11.63
N LYS A 157 -18.81 -4.10 -11.00
CA LYS A 157 -19.50 -3.92 -9.70
C LYS A 157 -20.98 -4.24 -9.74
N ALA A 158 -21.68 -3.89 -10.82
CA ALA A 158 -23.08 -4.22 -11.00
C ALA A 158 -23.37 -5.74 -11.02
N GLN A 159 -22.34 -6.57 -11.24
CA GLN A 159 -22.39 -8.03 -11.13
C GLN A 159 -22.06 -8.54 -9.73
N GLY A 160 -21.87 -7.67 -8.75
CA GLY A 160 -21.50 -8.04 -7.37
C GLY A 160 -20.01 -8.35 -7.19
N VAL A 161 -19.17 -7.94 -8.13
CA VAL A 161 -17.71 -8.17 -8.09
C VAL A 161 -17.00 -6.92 -7.58
N SER A 162 -16.17 -7.07 -6.55
CA SER A 162 -15.35 -5.99 -6.00
C SER A 162 -14.18 -5.65 -6.93
N VAL A 163 -13.89 -4.36 -7.07
CA VAL A 163 -12.82 -3.85 -7.93
C VAL A 163 -11.67 -3.31 -7.08
N THR A 164 -10.49 -3.86 -7.30
CA THR A 164 -9.23 -3.39 -6.73
C THR A 164 -8.37 -2.77 -7.84
N ALA A 165 -7.78 -1.61 -7.59
CA ALA A 165 -6.87 -0.95 -8.52
C ALA A 165 -5.49 -0.78 -7.90
N ILE A 166 -4.44 -1.20 -8.60
CA ILE A 166 -3.05 -0.90 -8.27
C ILE A 166 -2.64 0.36 -9.02
N ILE A 167 -2.25 1.38 -8.31
CA ILE A 167 -1.84 2.67 -8.87
C ILE A 167 -0.34 2.69 -9.05
N LEU A 168 0.10 2.60 -10.29
CA LEU A 168 1.50 2.48 -10.67
C LEU A 168 1.98 3.79 -11.29
N ASN A 169 2.95 4.44 -10.67
CA ASN A 169 3.53 5.66 -11.22
C ASN A 169 4.49 5.33 -12.36
N THR A 170 4.24 5.91 -13.52
CA THR A 170 5.00 5.64 -14.74
C THR A 170 5.10 6.91 -15.59
N PRO A 171 6.19 7.12 -16.37
CA PRO A 171 6.29 8.24 -17.31
C PRO A 171 5.25 8.18 -18.43
N ARG A 172 4.74 7.00 -18.74
CA ARG A 172 3.84 6.80 -19.87
C ARG A 172 2.50 7.49 -19.64
N ASN A 173 2.22 8.51 -20.48
CA ASN A 173 0.96 9.26 -20.50
C ASN A 173 0.59 9.82 -19.11
N ASN A 174 1.57 10.17 -18.29
CA ASN A 174 1.35 10.74 -16.98
C ASN A 174 0.85 12.20 -17.13
N PRO A 175 -0.37 12.54 -16.69
CA PRO A 175 -0.89 13.89 -16.80
C PRO A 175 -0.24 14.88 -15.82
N GLU A 176 0.52 14.39 -14.86
CA GLU A 176 1.26 15.15 -13.86
C GLU A 176 2.72 14.68 -13.82
N PRO A 177 3.55 15.03 -14.83
CA PRO A 177 4.92 14.51 -14.93
C PRO A 177 5.80 14.82 -13.71
N GLN A 178 5.51 15.92 -12.98
CA GLN A 178 6.22 16.29 -11.75
C GLN A 178 5.90 15.36 -10.57
N SER A 179 4.86 14.51 -10.69
CA SER A 179 4.60 13.45 -9.72
C SER A 179 5.64 12.32 -9.77
N LEU A 180 6.47 12.28 -10.82
CA LEU A 180 7.59 11.36 -10.91
C LEU A 180 8.79 11.90 -10.13
N PRO A 181 9.59 11.03 -9.49
CA PRO A 181 10.80 11.44 -8.82
C PRO A 181 11.78 12.13 -9.80
N ALA A 182 12.52 13.12 -9.30
CA ALA A 182 13.57 13.75 -10.09
C ALA A 182 14.71 12.75 -10.39
N GLY A 183 15.38 12.92 -11.54
CA GLY A 183 16.56 12.12 -11.88
C GLY A 183 16.30 10.68 -12.30
N ILE A 184 15.06 10.35 -12.72
CA ILE A 184 14.71 9.01 -13.21
C ILE A 184 15.23 8.73 -14.63
N SER A 185 15.76 9.73 -15.33
CA SER A 185 16.32 9.55 -16.68
C SER A 185 17.48 8.55 -16.66
N GLY A 186 17.35 7.48 -17.43
CA GLY A 186 18.32 6.39 -17.46
C GLY A 186 18.21 5.39 -16.30
N GLN A 187 17.24 5.55 -15.40
CA GLN A 187 16.96 4.57 -14.35
C GLN A 187 16.08 3.46 -14.91
N GLU A 188 16.57 2.23 -14.86
CA GLU A 188 15.84 1.04 -15.27
C GLU A 188 14.98 0.52 -14.10
N ALA A 189 13.82 1.11 -13.89
CA ALA A 189 12.80 0.61 -12.98
C ALA A 189 11.50 0.33 -13.72
N ASN A 190 10.74 -0.67 -13.28
CA ASN A 190 9.44 -0.96 -13.86
C ASN A 190 8.42 0.13 -13.50
N TYR A 191 8.43 0.55 -12.24
CA TYR A 191 7.57 1.61 -11.71
C TYR A 191 8.33 2.51 -10.74
N TYR A 192 7.76 3.70 -10.52
CA TYR A 192 8.37 4.76 -9.73
C TYR A 192 7.47 5.10 -8.54
N GLY A 193 8.08 5.53 -7.44
CA GLY A 193 7.36 6.15 -6.34
C GLY A 193 6.78 7.50 -6.75
N PHE A 194 5.91 8.05 -5.91
CA PHE A 194 5.37 9.39 -6.13
C PHE A 194 6.31 10.45 -5.54
N ASN A 195 6.55 11.51 -6.30
CA ASN A 195 7.45 12.57 -5.89
C ASN A 195 6.87 13.39 -4.73
N VAL A 196 7.57 13.36 -3.62
CA VAL A 196 7.29 14.17 -2.43
C VAL A 196 8.56 14.86 -1.92
N ALA A 197 9.63 14.86 -2.75
CA ALA A 197 10.90 15.48 -2.40
C ALA A 197 10.92 17.02 -2.66
N SER A 198 9.89 17.56 -3.28
CA SER A 198 9.73 18.99 -3.54
C SER A 198 8.26 19.38 -3.45
N GLN A 199 7.98 20.66 -3.19
CA GLN A 199 6.61 21.18 -3.17
C GLN A 199 5.90 20.97 -4.50
N GLU A 200 6.59 21.17 -5.63
CA GLU A 200 6.04 20.90 -6.96
C GLU A 200 5.63 19.43 -7.15
N GLY A 201 6.46 18.49 -6.65
CA GLY A 201 6.15 17.07 -6.65
C GLY A 201 4.95 16.71 -5.78
N ILE A 202 4.88 17.29 -4.58
CA ILE A 202 3.73 17.13 -3.66
C ILE A 202 2.45 17.63 -4.33
N ASP A 203 2.49 18.82 -4.92
CA ASP A 203 1.33 19.41 -5.59
C ASP A 203 0.87 18.57 -6.78
N ALA A 204 1.81 18.10 -7.60
CA ALA A 204 1.51 17.25 -8.74
C ALA A 204 0.94 15.89 -8.29
N THR A 205 1.53 15.25 -7.28
CA THR A 205 1.02 14.01 -6.68
C THR A 205 -0.37 14.22 -6.11
N THR A 206 -0.63 15.35 -5.46
CA THR A 206 -1.94 15.70 -4.90
C THR A 206 -2.99 15.90 -6.00
N ARG A 207 -2.65 16.63 -7.08
CA ARG A 207 -3.56 16.79 -8.23
C ARG A 207 -3.89 15.44 -8.88
N LEU A 208 -2.87 14.60 -9.07
CA LEU A 208 -3.05 13.26 -9.64
C LEU A 208 -3.98 12.40 -8.78
N ALA A 209 -3.73 12.35 -7.48
CA ALA A 209 -4.51 11.57 -6.51
C ALA A 209 -5.98 12.05 -6.47
N ASN A 210 -6.22 13.36 -6.37
CA ASN A 210 -7.57 13.93 -6.36
C ASN A 210 -8.32 13.65 -7.67
N ARG A 211 -7.64 13.75 -8.82
CA ARG A 211 -8.23 13.46 -10.12
C ARG A 211 -8.71 12.00 -10.20
N PHE A 212 -7.86 11.04 -9.82
CA PHE A 212 -8.22 9.62 -9.86
C PHE A 212 -9.28 9.27 -8.83
N ALA A 213 -9.10 9.70 -7.59
CA ALA A 213 -10.06 9.44 -6.51
C ALA A 213 -11.45 9.97 -6.86
N SER A 214 -11.56 11.18 -7.40
CA SER A 214 -12.83 11.75 -7.84
C SER A 214 -13.46 11.01 -9.02
N LEU A 215 -12.64 10.64 -10.03
CA LEU A 215 -13.11 9.97 -11.23
C LEU A 215 -13.68 8.56 -10.93
N TYR A 216 -12.99 7.81 -10.05
CA TYR A 216 -13.28 6.40 -9.79
C TYR A 216 -13.97 6.13 -8.45
N LYS A 217 -14.43 7.15 -7.72
CA LYS A 217 -15.01 7.02 -6.38
C LYS A 217 -16.12 5.98 -6.24
N ASP A 218 -16.92 5.78 -7.29
CA ASP A 218 -18.05 4.86 -7.31
C ASP A 218 -17.74 3.52 -7.98
N SER A 219 -16.52 3.36 -8.51
CA SER A 219 -16.17 2.22 -9.35
C SER A 219 -14.98 1.41 -8.86
N ILE A 220 -14.19 1.94 -7.91
CA ILE A 220 -13.09 1.22 -7.27
C ILE A 220 -13.38 1.13 -5.76
N ASP A 221 -13.32 -0.10 -5.23
CA ASP A 221 -13.52 -0.38 -3.80
C ASP A 221 -12.21 -0.34 -3.03
N ASN A 222 -11.14 -0.82 -3.67
CA ASN A 222 -9.83 -1.00 -3.04
C ASN A 222 -8.73 -0.37 -3.89
N TRP A 223 -7.81 0.33 -3.24
CA TRP A 223 -6.72 1.06 -3.87
C TRP A 223 -5.39 0.57 -3.31
N VAL A 224 -4.52 0.08 -4.16
CA VAL A 224 -3.15 -0.32 -3.81
C VAL A 224 -2.20 0.75 -4.34
N ILE A 225 -1.39 1.37 -3.48
CA ILE A 225 -0.57 2.52 -3.86
C ILE A 225 0.88 2.09 -4.11
N GLY A 226 1.27 2.04 -5.38
CA GLY A 226 2.57 1.53 -5.82
C GLY A 226 2.57 0.02 -6.02
N ASN A 227 3.76 -0.57 -6.14
CA ASN A 227 3.98 -2.00 -6.24
C ASN A 227 5.23 -2.40 -5.44
N GLU A 228 5.18 -3.53 -4.73
CA GLU A 228 6.31 -4.15 -4.00
C GLU A 228 7.28 -3.13 -3.37
N VAL A 229 6.73 -2.29 -2.48
CA VAL A 229 7.46 -1.14 -1.95
C VAL A 229 8.72 -1.50 -1.18
N ASN A 230 8.86 -2.74 -0.73
CA ASN A 230 10.09 -3.25 -0.15
C ASN A 230 11.17 -3.62 -1.20
N TYR A 231 10.84 -3.49 -2.51
CA TYR A 231 11.82 -3.58 -3.60
C TYR A 231 11.86 -2.27 -4.41
N PRO A 232 12.31 -1.15 -3.80
CA PRO A 232 12.22 0.16 -4.43
C PRO A 232 12.98 0.26 -5.75
N ASN A 233 14.11 -0.42 -5.89
CA ASN A 233 14.93 -0.29 -7.11
C ASN A 233 14.24 -0.79 -8.39
N ALA A 234 13.28 -1.69 -8.28
CA ALA A 234 12.59 -2.27 -9.43
C ALA A 234 11.12 -1.82 -9.54
N TRP A 235 10.40 -1.76 -8.41
CA TRP A 235 8.96 -1.70 -8.45
C TRP A 235 8.32 -0.43 -7.85
N ASN A 236 9.14 0.39 -7.17
CA ASN A 236 8.66 1.67 -6.61
C ASN A 236 9.84 2.65 -6.47
N PHE A 237 10.59 2.84 -7.57
CA PHE A 237 11.83 3.59 -7.52
C PHE A 237 11.63 5.03 -7.05
N THR A 238 12.37 5.38 -6.00
CA THR A 238 12.44 6.73 -5.45
C THR A 238 13.89 6.98 -5.02
N PRO A 239 14.53 8.08 -5.44
CA PRO A 239 15.83 8.46 -4.91
C PRO A 239 15.74 8.65 -3.39
N HIS A 240 16.57 7.93 -2.63
CA HIS A 240 16.51 7.97 -1.16
C HIS A 240 17.88 7.66 -0.52
N ASN A 241 18.02 8.06 0.73
CA ASN A 241 19.19 7.79 1.55
C ASN A 241 18.82 6.86 2.71
N GLY A 242 18.78 5.55 2.41
CA GLY A 242 18.45 4.50 3.38
C GLY A 242 16.95 4.32 3.62
N ILE A 243 16.63 3.24 4.33
CA ILE A 243 15.26 2.75 4.53
C ILE A 243 14.35 3.76 5.26
N ALA A 244 14.88 4.51 6.24
CA ALA A 244 14.08 5.48 6.99
C ALA A 244 13.62 6.64 6.10
N ASN A 245 14.54 7.20 5.29
CA ASN A 245 14.20 8.25 4.32
C ASN A 245 13.24 7.75 3.25
N TYR A 246 13.42 6.53 2.77
CA TYR A 246 12.47 5.90 1.84
C TYR A 246 11.08 5.76 2.47
N ALA A 247 11.00 5.28 3.72
CA ALA A 247 9.75 5.15 4.45
C ALA A 247 9.04 6.51 4.66
N ASP A 248 9.79 7.60 4.93
CA ASP A 248 9.24 8.96 5.02
C ASP A 248 8.60 9.39 3.71
N GLN A 249 9.32 9.22 2.59
CA GLN A 249 8.81 9.59 1.28
C GLN A 249 7.58 8.77 0.89
N TYR A 250 7.65 7.44 1.06
CA TYR A 250 6.51 6.58 0.74
C TYR A 250 5.29 6.88 1.63
N ALA A 251 5.48 7.04 2.93
CA ALA A 251 4.37 7.35 3.84
C ALA A 251 3.70 8.69 3.50
N THR A 252 4.48 9.70 3.11
CA THR A 252 3.95 10.99 2.66
C THR A 252 3.13 10.84 1.38
N ALA A 253 3.66 10.13 0.38
CA ALA A 253 2.95 9.85 -0.87
C ALA A 253 1.67 9.04 -0.62
N PHE A 254 1.76 7.98 0.20
CA PHE A 254 0.61 7.16 0.58
C PHE A 254 -0.48 8.00 1.24
N ARG A 255 -0.14 8.90 2.14
CA ARG A 255 -1.09 9.76 2.85
C ARG A 255 -1.80 10.73 1.90
N ILE A 256 -1.11 11.27 0.90
CA ILE A 256 -1.73 12.09 -0.15
C ILE A 256 -2.82 11.30 -0.87
N TRP A 257 -2.50 10.10 -1.31
CA TRP A 257 -3.46 9.20 -1.97
C TRP A 257 -4.59 8.80 -1.03
N TYR A 258 -4.26 8.38 0.19
CA TYR A 258 -5.23 7.98 1.20
C TYR A 258 -6.26 9.10 1.46
N ASN A 259 -5.81 10.32 1.67
CA ASN A 259 -6.69 11.45 1.92
C ASN A 259 -7.60 11.75 0.71
N ALA A 260 -7.04 11.77 -0.50
CA ALA A 260 -7.82 11.99 -1.72
C ALA A 260 -8.90 10.90 -1.91
N ILE A 261 -8.54 9.64 -1.68
CA ILE A 261 -9.47 8.50 -1.80
C ILE A 261 -10.58 8.60 -0.74
N LYS A 262 -10.22 8.75 0.53
CA LYS A 262 -11.18 8.80 1.64
C LYS A 262 -12.11 10.02 1.60
N GLN A 263 -11.64 11.16 1.09
CA GLN A 263 -12.49 12.33 0.86
C GLN A 263 -13.56 12.08 -0.21
N ASN A 264 -13.27 11.28 -1.23
CA ASN A 264 -14.18 10.98 -2.31
C ASN A 264 -15.05 9.74 -2.06
N ASN A 265 -14.48 8.73 -1.39
CA ASN A 265 -15.17 7.51 -0.97
C ASN A 265 -14.64 7.05 0.40
N PRO A 266 -15.27 7.45 1.50
CA PRO A 266 -14.88 7.05 2.86
C PRO A 266 -14.85 5.53 3.07
N SER A 267 -15.63 4.79 2.28
CA SER A 267 -15.75 3.34 2.37
C SER A 267 -14.65 2.58 1.61
N ALA A 268 -13.86 3.25 0.79
CA ALA A 268 -12.78 2.59 0.06
C ALA A 268 -11.65 2.17 1.00
N ASN A 269 -11.02 1.02 0.72
CA ASN A 269 -9.81 0.60 1.41
C ASN A 269 -8.56 1.03 0.63
N VAL A 270 -7.49 1.33 1.37
CA VAL A 270 -6.21 1.75 0.78
C VAL A 270 -5.10 0.87 1.33
N TYR A 271 -4.32 0.27 0.45
CA TYR A 271 -3.35 -0.78 0.78
C TYR A 271 -1.91 -0.39 0.45
N ILE A 272 -0.99 -0.91 1.27
CA ILE A 272 0.45 -0.86 1.03
C ILE A 272 0.89 -2.20 0.46
N PRO A 273 1.49 -2.25 -0.76
CA PRO A 273 1.89 -3.51 -1.39
C PRO A 273 3.30 -3.95 -0.97
N PHE A 274 3.45 -5.21 -0.62
CA PHE A 274 4.72 -5.84 -0.28
C PHE A 274 4.95 -7.12 -1.08
N ASP A 275 6.20 -7.32 -1.48
CA ASP A 275 6.75 -8.58 -1.93
C ASP A 275 6.91 -9.57 -0.76
N TYR A 276 7.04 -10.88 -1.05
CA TYR A 276 7.15 -11.97 -0.08
C TYR A 276 8.42 -11.99 0.77
N VAL A 277 9.43 -11.15 0.49
CA VAL A 277 10.71 -11.10 1.20
C VAL A 277 10.54 -10.45 2.56
N TRP A 278 10.49 -11.27 3.63
CA TRP A 278 10.13 -10.82 4.97
C TRP A 278 11.33 -10.35 5.80
N THR A 279 12.30 -11.24 6.07
CA THR A 279 13.53 -10.88 6.82
C THR A 279 14.80 -11.13 6.03
N GLU A 280 14.71 -11.71 4.83
CA GLU A 280 15.86 -11.82 3.95
C GLU A 280 16.30 -10.44 3.49
N HIS A 281 17.59 -10.22 3.45
CA HIS A 281 18.19 -9.00 2.97
C HIS A 281 19.33 -9.32 2.03
N SER A 282 19.27 -8.78 0.84
CA SER A 282 20.38 -8.81 -0.11
C SER A 282 20.67 -7.39 -0.59
N PRO A 283 21.77 -6.77 -0.11
CA PRO A 283 22.16 -5.45 -0.59
C PRO A 283 22.36 -5.38 -2.12
N ALA A 284 22.77 -6.50 -2.71
CA ALA A 284 23.00 -6.59 -4.17
C ALA A 284 21.69 -6.52 -4.98
N THR A 285 20.56 -6.90 -4.41
CA THR A 285 19.25 -6.87 -5.10
C THR A 285 18.46 -5.59 -4.83
N GLY A 286 18.84 -4.80 -3.82
CA GLY A 286 18.12 -3.57 -3.46
C GLY A 286 16.81 -3.78 -2.73
N TYR A 287 16.55 -5.00 -2.19
CA TYR A 287 15.41 -5.27 -1.33
C TYR A 287 15.63 -4.72 0.07
N TYR A 288 14.58 -4.12 0.62
CA TYR A 288 14.41 -3.96 2.06
C TYR A 288 13.62 -5.14 2.63
N LYS A 289 13.94 -5.53 3.87
CA LYS A 289 13.11 -6.48 4.60
C LYS A 289 11.71 -5.90 4.77
N ALA A 290 10.68 -6.61 4.31
CA ALA A 290 9.31 -6.14 4.46
C ALA A 290 8.96 -5.91 5.95
N LYS A 291 9.48 -6.74 6.87
CA LYS A 291 9.31 -6.58 8.31
C LYS A 291 9.78 -5.22 8.82
N ASP A 292 11.00 -4.82 8.45
CA ASP A 292 11.61 -3.56 8.90
C ASP A 292 10.89 -2.35 8.28
N LEU A 293 10.57 -2.42 6.98
CA LEU A 293 9.85 -1.36 6.30
C LEU A 293 8.41 -1.23 6.80
N LEU A 294 7.70 -2.33 7.05
CA LEU A 294 6.36 -2.31 7.63
C LEU A 294 6.35 -1.64 9.00
N GLN A 295 7.33 -1.92 9.86
CA GLN A 295 7.47 -1.24 11.15
C GLN A 295 7.61 0.26 10.96
N LEU A 296 8.51 0.72 10.10
CA LEU A 296 8.74 2.14 9.84
C LEU A 296 7.50 2.83 9.24
N LEU A 297 6.78 2.15 8.35
CA LEU A 297 5.55 2.67 7.77
C LEU A 297 4.41 2.71 8.79
N ASN A 298 4.31 1.71 9.66
CA ASN A 298 3.32 1.71 10.73
C ASN A 298 3.53 2.87 11.71
N GLU A 299 4.76 3.18 12.08
CA GLU A 299 5.08 4.35 12.92
C GLU A 299 4.57 5.67 12.31
N ARG A 300 4.58 5.79 10.96
CA ARG A 300 4.20 6.99 10.20
C ARG A 300 2.73 7.06 9.81
N LEU A 301 2.06 5.92 9.75
CA LEU A 301 0.71 5.78 9.19
C LEU A 301 -0.29 5.13 10.16
N ARG A 302 0.09 4.91 11.43
CA ARG A 302 -0.76 4.21 12.42
C ARG A 302 -2.12 4.86 12.65
N ASP A 303 -2.25 6.16 12.37
CA ASP A 303 -3.47 6.94 12.45
C ASP A 303 -4.41 6.74 11.25
N THR A 304 -3.99 6.00 10.23
CA THR A 304 -4.80 5.59 9.08
C THR A 304 -5.26 4.14 9.22
N ASP A 305 -6.32 3.77 8.51
CA ASP A 305 -6.81 2.38 8.40
C ASP A 305 -6.16 1.62 7.22
N TYR A 306 -4.89 1.90 6.90
CA TYR A 306 -4.21 1.22 5.82
C TYR A 306 -4.34 -0.31 5.93
N GLY A 307 -4.51 -0.95 4.79
CA GLY A 307 -4.43 -2.40 4.65
C GLY A 307 -3.09 -2.84 4.07
N ILE A 308 -2.86 -4.13 4.04
CA ILE A 308 -1.68 -4.77 3.43
C ILE A 308 -2.12 -5.52 2.17
N ALA A 309 -1.42 -5.28 1.07
CA ALA A 309 -1.50 -6.05 -0.17
C ALA A 309 -0.21 -6.87 -0.28
N TRP A 310 -0.32 -8.17 -0.08
CA TRP A 310 0.82 -9.08 0.02
C TRP A 310 0.94 -9.94 -1.23
N HIS A 311 2.17 -10.19 -1.71
CA HIS A 311 2.47 -11.00 -2.88
C HIS A 311 3.14 -12.32 -2.48
N PRO A 312 2.42 -13.38 -2.09
CA PRO A 312 2.98 -14.63 -1.56
C PRO A 312 3.39 -15.60 -2.66
N TYR A 313 4.25 -15.17 -3.60
CA TYR A 313 4.77 -16.06 -4.63
C TYR A 313 5.56 -17.24 -4.05
N PRO A 314 5.58 -18.40 -4.71
CA PRO A 314 6.56 -19.44 -4.45
C PRO A 314 8.00 -18.92 -4.61
N GLU A 315 8.93 -19.47 -3.85
CA GLU A 315 10.34 -19.06 -3.90
C GLU A 315 10.90 -19.22 -5.33
N GLY A 316 11.46 -18.13 -5.87
CA GLY A 316 12.11 -18.14 -7.18
C GLY A 316 11.17 -18.17 -8.38
N LEU A 317 9.84 -18.18 -8.17
CA LEU A 317 8.78 -18.08 -9.20
C LEU A 317 8.69 -19.27 -10.19
N ALA A 318 9.76 -20.02 -10.42
CA ALA A 318 9.82 -21.05 -11.44
C ALA A 318 9.10 -22.34 -11.02
N ASP A 319 9.27 -22.76 -9.78
CA ASP A 319 8.62 -23.94 -9.21
C ASP A 319 7.31 -23.51 -8.54
N PRO A 320 6.15 -24.00 -9.00
CA PRO A 320 4.89 -23.67 -8.36
C PRO A 320 4.70 -24.33 -6.99
N ASN A 321 5.53 -25.30 -6.60
CA ASN A 321 5.38 -26.11 -5.40
C ASN A 321 5.85 -25.35 -4.14
N PHE A 322 5.03 -24.41 -3.65
CA PHE A 322 5.37 -23.60 -2.48
C PHE A 322 5.55 -24.43 -1.19
N GLU A 323 5.02 -25.65 -1.12
CA GLU A 323 5.14 -26.51 0.06
C GLU A 323 6.59 -26.93 0.32
N ASP A 324 7.41 -27.00 -0.74
CA ASP A 324 8.83 -27.37 -0.67
C ASP A 324 9.76 -26.18 -0.41
N ASP A 325 9.23 -24.95 -0.40
CA ASP A 325 10.05 -23.75 -0.18
C ASP A 325 10.76 -23.78 1.19
N GLY A 326 12.09 -23.95 1.13
CA GLY A 326 12.93 -24.13 2.32
C GLY A 326 13.06 -22.87 3.17
N LYS A 327 12.98 -21.68 2.56
CA LYS A 327 13.06 -20.39 3.25
C LYS A 327 11.77 -19.99 3.95
N ALA A 328 10.62 -20.56 3.55
CA ALA A 328 9.33 -20.30 4.19
C ALA A 328 9.20 -21.13 5.47
N VAL A 329 9.68 -20.58 6.60
CA VAL A 329 9.64 -21.22 7.92
C VAL A 329 8.55 -20.59 8.79
N ASN A 330 7.95 -21.39 9.68
CA ASN A 330 6.79 -20.96 10.48
C ASN A 330 7.21 -20.23 11.77
N ASN A 331 7.92 -19.11 11.61
CA ASN A 331 8.24 -18.19 12.71
C ASN A 331 8.46 -16.77 12.18
N GLU A 332 8.45 -15.78 13.08
CA GLU A 332 8.56 -14.34 12.72
C GLU A 332 9.92 -13.90 12.11
N ASN A 333 10.92 -14.75 12.15
CA ASN A 333 12.22 -14.51 11.52
C ASN A 333 12.36 -15.28 10.20
N SER A 334 11.24 -15.75 9.64
CA SER A 334 11.21 -16.39 8.33
C SER A 334 11.89 -15.51 7.28
N PRO A 335 12.80 -16.02 6.45
CA PRO A 335 13.36 -15.26 5.31
C PRO A 335 12.27 -14.71 4.38
N ILE A 336 11.28 -15.54 4.04
CA ILE A 336 10.15 -15.22 3.18
C ILE A 336 8.83 -15.60 3.82
N ILE A 337 7.74 -14.93 3.42
CA ILE A 337 6.36 -15.34 3.75
C ILE A 337 5.59 -15.55 2.45
N ASN A 338 5.27 -16.81 2.17
CA ASN A 338 4.41 -17.21 1.04
C ASN A 338 3.21 -18.03 1.53
N MET A 339 2.55 -18.78 0.65
CA MET A 339 1.36 -19.54 1.03
C MET A 339 1.64 -20.66 2.05
N LYS A 340 2.88 -21.18 2.13
CA LYS A 340 3.28 -22.21 3.11
C LYS A 340 3.18 -21.73 4.55
N ASN A 341 3.53 -20.47 4.80
CA ASN A 341 3.64 -19.90 6.13
C ASN A 341 2.92 -18.55 6.29
N ILE A 342 1.86 -18.31 5.50
CA ILE A 342 1.12 -17.02 5.50
C ILE A 342 0.56 -16.65 6.88
N ASN A 343 0.33 -17.63 7.75
CA ASN A 343 -0.07 -17.39 9.13
C ASN A 343 0.96 -16.56 9.91
N VAL A 344 2.24 -16.61 9.57
CA VAL A 344 3.27 -15.76 10.21
C VAL A 344 2.93 -14.28 10.03
N LEU A 345 2.50 -13.87 8.83
CA LEU A 345 2.08 -12.49 8.58
C LEU A 345 0.78 -12.16 9.32
N THR A 346 -0.22 -13.03 9.24
CA THR A 346 -1.51 -12.76 9.90
C THR A 346 -1.38 -12.71 11.41
N ASP A 347 -0.54 -13.54 12.02
CA ASP A 347 -0.26 -13.49 13.45
C ASP A 347 0.52 -12.23 13.84
N TYR A 348 1.46 -11.80 12.99
CA TYR A 348 2.23 -10.57 13.19
C TYR A 348 1.32 -9.33 13.20
N LEU A 349 0.35 -9.25 12.28
CA LEU A 349 -0.59 -8.13 12.17
C LEU A 349 -1.63 -8.06 13.32
N GLN A 350 -1.77 -9.11 14.13
CA GLN A 350 -2.64 -9.11 15.30
C GLN A 350 -1.99 -8.46 16.54
N ARG A 351 -0.73 -8.12 16.49
CA ARG A 351 -0.04 -7.43 17.58
C ARG A 351 -0.64 -6.04 17.81
N ALA A 352 -0.69 -5.61 19.06
CA ALA A 352 -1.34 -4.35 19.45
C ALA A 352 -0.82 -3.13 18.69
N GLU A 353 0.49 -3.09 18.40
CA GLU A 353 1.13 -1.99 17.68
C GLU A 353 0.74 -1.89 16.20
N TYR A 354 0.23 -2.98 15.61
CA TYR A 354 -0.21 -3.02 14.21
C TYR A 354 -1.72 -2.88 14.03
N LEU A 355 -2.49 -2.85 15.10
CA LEU A 355 -3.94 -2.69 14.96
C LEU A 355 -4.29 -1.34 14.30
N SER A 356 -5.44 -1.32 13.63
CA SER A 356 -5.99 -0.09 13.05
C SER A 356 -6.38 0.90 14.15
N PRO A 357 -6.66 2.17 13.83
CA PRO A 357 -7.12 3.16 14.82
C PRO A 357 -8.39 2.73 15.58
N SER A 358 -9.21 1.85 15.00
CA SER A 358 -10.38 1.28 15.66
C SER A 358 -10.08 0.03 16.51
N GLY A 359 -8.81 -0.34 16.66
CA GLY A 359 -8.38 -1.52 17.43
C GLY A 359 -8.62 -2.85 16.73
N LYS A 360 -8.87 -2.85 15.42
CA LYS A 360 -9.07 -4.07 14.62
C LYS A 360 -7.79 -4.47 13.89
N VAL A 361 -7.66 -5.76 13.62
CA VAL A 361 -6.61 -6.26 12.73
C VAL A 361 -6.78 -5.63 11.34
N ARG A 362 -5.69 -5.13 10.77
CA ARG A 362 -5.71 -4.44 9.47
C ARG A 362 -6.17 -5.36 8.35
N HIS A 363 -6.81 -4.78 7.35
CA HIS A 363 -7.20 -5.47 6.13
C HIS A 363 -5.98 -6.10 5.44
N LEU A 364 -6.11 -7.33 4.98
CA LEU A 364 -5.09 -8.07 4.26
C LEU A 364 -5.69 -8.71 3.01
N ILE A 365 -5.14 -8.36 1.86
CA ILE A 365 -5.42 -9.03 0.60
C ILE A 365 -4.14 -9.67 0.06
N LEU A 366 -4.26 -10.82 -0.58
CA LEU A 366 -3.19 -11.44 -1.35
C LEU A 366 -3.34 -10.96 -2.79
N SER A 367 -2.66 -9.82 -3.09
CA SER A 367 -2.94 -9.03 -4.29
C SER A 367 -2.28 -9.54 -5.55
N GLU A 368 -1.24 -10.37 -5.40
CA GLU A 368 -0.54 -10.95 -6.54
C GLU A 368 0.15 -12.25 -6.13
N GLN A 369 -0.20 -13.35 -6.78
CA GLN A 369 0.52 -14.62 -6.73
C GLN A 369 0.24 -15.43 -7.99
N GLY A 370 1.28 -16.07 -8.51
CA GLY A 370 1.21 -16.92 -9.67
C GLY A 370 1.89 -18.27 -9.41
N PHE A 371 1.43 -19.28 -10.10
CA PHE A 371 1.96 -20.65 -10.05
C PHE A 371 2.34 -21.05 -11.45
N ASN A 372 3.64 -21.18 -11.71
CA ASN A 372 4.15 -21.43 -13.05
C ASN A 372 3.72 -22.80 -13.60
N ALA A 373 3.16 -22.86 -14.80
CA ALA A 373 2.67 -24.06 -15.43
C ALA A 373 3.78 -24.88 -16.13
N THR A 374 4.90 -25.14 -15.43
CA THR A 374 5.88 -26.14 -15.89
C THR A 374 5.26 -27.53 -15.99
N ASN A 375 4.26 -27.80 -15.15
CA ASN A 375 3.38 -28.95 -15.17
C ASN A 375 1.97 -28.48 -14.78
N GLU A 376 0.99 -28.68 -15.67
CA GLU A 376 -0.41 -28.21 -15.44
C GLU A 376 -1.09 -28.90 -14.25
N ASP A 377 -0.71 -30.15 -13.93
CA ASP A 377 -1.27 -30.86 -12.78
C ASP A 377 -0.76 -30.26 -11.47
N ILE A 378 0.53 -29.94 -11.40
CA ILE A 378 1.13 -29.28 -10.23
C ILE A 378 0.58 -27.86 -10.09
N GLN A 379 0.53 -27.08 -11.18
CA GLN A 379 -0.06 -25.74 -11.15
C GLN A 379 -1.48 -25.76 -10.55
N ALA A 380 -2.32 -26.65 -11.04
CA ALA A 380 -3.71 -26.76 -10.60
C ALA A 380 -3.83 -27.17 -9.13
N ASP A 381 -3.01 -28.12 -8.67
CA ASP A 381 -2.96 -28.59 -7.29
C ASP A 381 -2.50 -27.46 -6.34
N GLN A 382 -1.42 -26.77 -6.69
CA GLN A 382 -0.88 -25.69 -5.86
C GLN A 382 -1.83 -24.49 -5.79
N ILE A 383 -2.53 -24.15 -6.88
CA ILE A 383 -3.59 -23.11 -6.85
C ILE A 383 -4.72 -23.52 -5.89
N ALA A 384 -5.16 -24.77 -5.95
CA ALA A 384 -6.22 -25.25 -5.06
C ALA A 384 -5.81 -25.22 -3.59
N LYS A 385 -4.59 -25.66 -3.27
CA LYS A 385 -4.04 -25.64 -1.92
C LYS A 385 -3.90 -24.20 -1.40
N ALA A 386 -3.30 -23.32 -2.20
CA ALA A 386 -3.11 -21.93 -1.84
C ALA A 386 -4.45 -21.21 -1.57
N TYR A 387 -5.43 -21.39 -2.46
CA TYR A 387 -6.77 -20.84 -2.24
C TYR A 387 -7.43 -21.37 -0.96
N ASN A 388 -7.33 -22.68 -0.70
CA ASN A 388 -7.89 -23.27 0.52
C ASN A 388 -7.22 -22.72 1.79
N ILE A 389 -5.91 -22.48 1.78
CA ILE A 389 -5.20 -21.81 2.87
C ILE A 389 -5.77 -20.39 3.07
N ALA A 390 -5.87 -19.61 2.01
CA ALA A 390 -6.43 -18.26 2.08
C ALA A 390 -7.89 -18.26 2.54
N LYS A 391 -8.72 -19.16 2.00
CA LYS A 391 -10.13 -19.30 2.37
C LYS A 391 -10.32 -19.57 3.86
N ASN A 392 -9.50 -20.43 4.44
CA ASN A 392 -9.61 -20.85 5.84
C ASN A 392 -8.93 -19.87 6.82
N ASN A 393 -8.14 -18.91 6.36
CA ASN A 393 -7.53 -17.90 7.23
C ASN A 393 -8.49 -16.71 7.40
N PRO A 394 -9.01 -16.43 8.60
CA PRO A 394 -10.03 -15.40 8.82
C PRO A 394 -9.53 -13.97 8.60
N TYR A 395 -8.24 -13.76 8.50
CA TYR A 395 -7.62 -12.43 8.34
C TYR A 395 -7.31 -12.08 6.89
N ILE A 396 -7.40 -13.04 5.96
CA ILE A 396 -7.24 -12.80 4.52
C ILE A 396 -8.61 -12.54 3.92
N GLU A 397 -8.75 -11.46 3.17
CA GLU A 397 -10.04 -11.01 2.62
C GLU A 397 -10.22 -11.34 1.15
N ALA A 398 -9.15 -11.34 0.38
CA ALA A 398 -9.16 -11.70 -1.03
C ALA A 398 -7.87 -12.41 -1.45
N PHE A 399 -7.98 -13.28 -2.42
CA PHE A 399 -6.91 -14.02 -3.04
C PHE A 399 -6.95 -13.77 -4.56
N PHE A 400 -6.06 -12.90 -5.05
CA PHE A 400 -6.01 -12.56 -6.47
C PHE A 400 -5.00 -13.44 -7.18
N LEU A 401 -5.47 -14.33 -8.03
CA LEU A 401 -4.60 -15.12 -8.87
C LEU A 401 -4.07 -14.28 -10.04
N ALA A 402 -2.79 -14.23 -10.20
CA ALA A 402 -2.11 -13.68 -11.36
C ALA A 402 -1.73 -14.85 -12.27
N ARG A 403 -2.49 -15.14 -13.33
CA ARG A 403 -3.53 -14.29 -13.94
C ARG A 403 -4.46 -15.14 -14.80
N GLU A 404 -5.40 -14.50 -15.49
CA GLU A 404 -6.31 -15.24 -16.39
C GLU A 404 -5.57 -15.83 -17.59
N TYR A 405 -4.80 -15.03 -18.32
CA TYR A 405 -4.01 -15.44 -19.48
C TYR A 405 -2.52 -15.25 -19.22
N ASP A 406 -1.68 -16.11 -19.79
CA ASP A 406 -0.24 -15.86 -19.82
C ASP A 406 0.06 -14.52 -20.48
N GLN A 407 1.12 -13.89 -20.01
CA GLN A 407 1.70 -12.71 -20.65
C GLN A 407 2.87 -13.16 -21.54
N PRO A 408 2.76 -13.04 -22.87
CA PRO A 408 3.87 -13.40 -23.76
C PRO A 408 5.13 -12.60 -23.42
N GLY A 409 6.27 -13.29 -23.37
CA GLY A 409 7.56 -12.68 -23.12
C GLY A 409 7.80 -12.27 -21.66
N GLU A 410 7.01 -12.76 -20.72
CA GLU A 410 7.29 -12.61 -19.29
C GLU A 410 8.48 -13.50 -18.89
N MET A 411 9.67 -12.94 -18.97
CA MET A 411 10.93 -13.65 -18.76
C MET A 411 11.46 -13.41 -17.35
N HIS A 412 11.75 -14.47 -16.63
CA HIS A 412 12.43 -14.40 -15.33
C HIS A 412 13.76 -15.14 -15.33
N ASN A 413 14.72 -14.67 -14.57
CA ASN A 413 16.00 -15.36 -14.40
C ASN A 413 15.81 -16.48 -13.37
N VAL A 414 15.93 -17.72 -13.85
CA VAL A 414 15.86 -18.92 -13.03
C VAL A 414 17.23 -19.61 -13.08
N ASN A 415 17.94 -19.58 -11.97
CA ASN A 415 19.28 -20.19 -11.84
C ASN A 415 20.26 -19.76 -12.93
N GLY A 416 20.22 -18.47 -13.31
CA GLY A 416 21.10 -17.90 -14.33
C GLY A 416 20.65 -18.03 -15.78
N ALA A 417 19.48 -18.65 -16.04
CA ALA A 417 18.86 -18.75 -17.35
C ALA A 417 17.54 -17.98 -17.40
N LEU A 418 17.28 -17.24 -18.49
CA LEU A 418 15.99 -16.62 -18.72
C LEU A 418 14.98 -17.69 -19.15
N GLN A 419 13.85 -17.75 -18.41
CA GLN A 419 12.74 -18.66 -18.69
C GLN A 419 11.44 -17.86 -18.82
N GLU A 420 10.60 -18.23 -19.80
CA GLU A 420 9.25 -17.67 -19.93
C GLU A 420 8.34 -18.28 -18.86
N MET A 421 7.65 -17.40 -18.11
CA MET A 421 6.71 -17.82 -17.07
C MET A 421 5.30 -18.00 -17.64
N HIS A 422 4.60 -18.97 -17.10
CA HIS A 422 3.25 -19.37 -17.51
C HIS A 422 2.31 -19.38 -16.30
N PHE A 423 1.97 -18.18 -15.78
CA PHE A 423 1.12 -18.05 -14.59
C PHE A 423 -0.38 -18.12 -14.91
N GLY A 424 -0.76 -18.00 -16.18
CA GLY A 424 -2.17 -17.96 -16.61
C GLY A 424 -2.95 -19.24 -16.31
N LEU A 425 -4.22 -19.07 -15.99
CA LEU A 425 -5.21 -20.15 -16.04
C LEU A 425 -5.44 -20.63 -17.48
N LYS A 426 -5.12 -19.76 -18.44
CA LYS A 426 -5.17 -20.02 -19.89
C LYS A 426 -3.82 -19.65 -20.49
N GLU A 427 -3.50 -20.31 -21.60
CA GLU A 427 -2.39 -19.89 -22.45
C GLU A 427 -2.61 -18.44 -22.93
N ALA A 428 -1.54 -17.81 -23.43
CA ALA A 428 -1.63 -16.46 -23.95
C ALA A 428 -2.76 -16.32 -24.98
N TYR A 429 -3.51 -15.23 -24.90
CA TYR A 429 -4.62 -14.97 -25.82
C TYR A 429 -4.18 -15.00 -27.27
N GLU A 430 -3.00 -14.44 -27.56
CA GLU A 430 -2.37 -14.41 -28.87
C GLU A 430 -1.97 -15.81 -29.40
N ARG A 431 -1.88 -16.79 -28.49
CA ARG A 431 -1.59 -18.21 -28.78
C ARG A 431 -2.87 -19.08 -28.79
N GLY A 432 -4.05 -18.46 -28.79
CA GLY A 432 -5.35 -19.13 -28.86
C GLY A 432 -6.07 -19.28 -27.52
N GLY A 433 -5.46 -18.88 -26.41
CA GLY A 433 -6.11 -18.81 -25.09
C GLY A 433 -6.65 -20.14 -24.57
N ARG A 434 -5.99 -21.26 -24.86
CA ARG A 434 -6.42 -22.59 -24.39
C ARG A 434 -6.50 -22.65 -22.86
N PRO A 435 -7.63 -23.04 -22.27
CA PRO A 435 -7.72 -23.26 -20.83
C PRO A 435 -6.80 -24.42 -20.39
N ARG A 436 -6.04 -24.20 -19.32
CA ARG A 436 -5.27 -25.23 -18.64
C ARG A 436 -6.13 -25.99 -17.63
N LYS A 437 -5.61 -27.09 -17.08
CA LYS A 437 -6.26 -27.82 -15.99
C LYS A 437 -6.61 -26.91 -14.82
N ALA A 438 -5.72 -25.95 -14.49
CA ALA A 438 -5.90 -24.95 -13.45
C ALA A 438 -7.19 -24.13 -13.62
N TYR A 439 -7.64 -23.85 -14.85
CA TYR A 439 -8.91 -23.14 -15.10
C TYR A 439 -10.10 -23.90 -14.53
N SER A 440 -10.21 -25.19 -14.85
CA SER A 440 -11.32 -26.03 -14.38
C SER A 440 -11.27 -26.23 -12.86
N VAL A 441 -10.07 -26.41 -12.29
CA VAL A 441 -9.87 -26.53 -10.85
C VAL A 441 -10.27 -25.24 -10.16
N TYR A 442 -9.74 -24.08 -10.60
CA TYR A 442 -10.08 -22.79 -10.02
C TYR A 442 -11.57 -22.46 -10.11
N LYS A 443 -12.21 -22.80 -11.23
CA LYS A 443 -13.67 -22.69 -11.40
C LYS A 443 -14.43 -23.46 -10.33
N GLY A 444 -14.00 -24.67 -9.99
CA GLY A 444 -14.65 -25.54 -9.00
C GLY A 444 -14.44 -25.15 -7.54
N LEU A 445 -13.47 -24.26 -7.21
CA LEU A 445 -13.24 -23.78 -5.85
C LEU A 445 -14.39 -22.88 -5.42
N GLN A 446 -14.79 -22.99 -4.13
CA GLN A 446 -15.88 -22.19 -3.52
C GLN A 446 -15.36 -21.39 -2.35
#